data_8b7b6aa9cc4834baa87653aeace38414
#
_entry.id   8b7b6aa9cc4834baa87653aeace38414
#
_cell.length_a   1.000
_cell.length_b   1.000
_cell.length_c   1.000
_cell.angle_alpha   90.00
_cell.angle_beta   90.00
_cell.angle_gamma   90.00
#
_symmetry.space_group_name_H-M   'P 1'
#
loop_
_entity.id
_entity.type
_entity.pdbx_description
1 polymer ?
#
loop_
_entity_poly.entity_id
_entity_poly.type
_entity_poly.pdbx_seq_one_letter_code
_entity_poly.pdbx_strand_id
1 'polypeptide(L)'
;MALTVEQITAAEDDKALFDLLAAELQLQLPEEVREDPERYYRTLGSMPPGLRAMAGIYFFDVSMTMDSLAWHFGNQNDPRDVGETLSGLRELGLTEIAGYFEQTWKFLEPYRDALRSGDFGGKEFGDWLVDIGVQALTDPWDDIIWQRSEEAGDMGLLASWPVYARKYPERCVAAES
;
A
#
# COMPACT_ATOMS: atom_id res chain seq x y z
N MET A 1 11.75 20.44 6.78
CA MET A 1 12.24 20.11 8.15
C MET A 1 11.84 18.67 8.40
N ALA A 2 12.74 17.80 8.84
CA ALA A 2 12.41 16.39 9.05
C ALA A 2 11.36 16.23 10.15
N LEU A 3 10.50 15.21 10.01
CA LEU A 3 9.48 14.84 10.98
C LEU A 3 10.13 14.44 12.31
N THR A 4 9.55 14.89 13.43
CA THR A 4 10.04 14.57 14.79
C THR A 4 8.99 13.86 15.64
N VAL A 5 9.42 13.16 16.69
CA VAL A 5 8.53 12.50 17.66
C VAL A 5 7.61 13.51 18.33
N GLU A 6 8.11 14.70 18.66
CA GLU A 6 7.33 15.77 19.27
C GLU A 6 6.20 16.24 18.36
N GLN A 7 6.44 16.37 17.05
CA GLN A 7 5.40 16.75 16.09
C GLN A 7 4.29 15.68 16.00
N ILE A 8 4.67 14.38 15.97
CA ILE A 8 3.73 13.26 15.97
C ILE A 8 2.86 13.26 17.23
N THR A 9 3.50 13.44 18.40
CA THR A 9 2.79 13.38 19.69
C THR A 9 1.95 14.62 19.96
N ALA A 10 2.32 15.77 19.40
CA ALA A 10 1.62 17.05 19.56
C ALA A 10 0.45 17.23 18.57
N ALA A 11 0.29 16.34 17.57
CA ALA A 11 -0.81 16.45 16.61
C ALA A 11 -2.17 16.34 17.30
N GLU A 12 -3.05 17.35 17.08
CA GLU A 12 -4.32 17.52 17.80
C GLU A 12 -5.27 16.33 17.60
N ASP A 13 -5.36 15.84 16.37
CA ASP A 13 -6.22 14.72 15.99
C ASP A 13 -5.56 13.83 14.93
N ASP A 14 -6.25 12.78 14.51
CA ASP A 14 -5.74 11.83 13.53
C ASP A 14 -5.65 12.42 12.13
N LYS A 15 -6.52 13.38 11.78
CA LYS A 15 -6.47 14.09 10.49
C LYS A 15 -5.21 14.98 10.40
N ALA A 16 -4.93 15.76 11.44
CA ALA A 16 -3.74 16.58 11.49
C ALA A 16 -2.46 15.74 11.45
N LEU A 17 -2.46 14.59 12.14
CA LEU A 17 -1.34 13.66 12.10
C LEU A 17 -1.19 13.00 10.72
N PHE A 18 -2.29 12.59 10.08
CA PHE A 18 -2.28 12.07 8.73
C PHE A 18 -1.68 13.07 7.73
N ASP A 19 -2.12 14.33 7.77
CA ASP A 19 -1.61 15.38 6.89
C ASP A 19 -0.11 15.60 7.09
N LEU A 20 0.37 15.54 8.33
CA LEU A 20 1.79 15.64 8.67
C LEU A 20 2.61 14.48 8.09
N LEU A 21 2.12 13.25 8.25
CA LEU A 21 2.78 12.04 7.71
C LEU A 21 2.78 12.04 6.17
N ALA A 22 1.66 12.42 5.55
CA ALA A 22 1.55 12.53 4.10
C ALA A 22 2.50 13.60 3.52
N ALA A 23 2.62 14.74 4.18
CA ALA A 23 3.56 15.79 3.79
C ALA A 23 5.01 15.31 3.88
N GLU A 24 5.38 14.57 4.93
CA GLU A 24 6.72 13.99 5.06
C GLU A 24 7.01 12.98 3.96
N LEU A 25 6.05 12.10 3.64
CA LEU A 25 6.20 11.14 2.54
C LEU A 25 6.37 11.83 1.19
N GLN A 26 5.60 12.90 0.94
CA GLN A 26 5.74 13.68 -0.30
C GLN A 26 7.10 14.37 -0.42
N LEU A 27 7.68 14.83 0.70
CA LEU A 27 9.04 15.38 0.72
C LEU A 27 10.12 14.34 0.44
N GLN A 28 9.96 13.12 0.96
CA GLN A 28 10.94 12.04 0.75
C GLN A 28 10.78 11.34 -0.60
N LEU A 29 9.55 11.29 -1.14
CA LEU A 29 9.20 10.66 -2.41
C LEU A 29 8.56 11.68 -3.37
N PRO A 30 9.26 12.75 -3.76
CA PRO A 30 8.76 13.67 -4.77
C PRO A 30 8.62 12.94 -6.13
N GLU A 31 7.92 13.58 -7.08
CA GLU A 31 7.58 12.98 -8.37
C GLU A 31 8.81 12.42 -9.10
N GLU A 32 9.90 13.18 -9.15
CA GLU A 32 11.14 12.76 -9.80
C GLU A 32 11.84 11.56 -9.15
N VAL A 33 11.50 11.23 -7.90
CA VAL A 33 11.95 9.99 -7.23
C VAL A 33 11.04 8.84 -7.62
N ARG A 34 9.73 9.08 -7.69
CA ARG A 34 8.73 8.05 -8.01
C ARG A 34 8.80 7.60 -9.48
N GLU A 35 9.23 8.48 -10.39
CA GLU A 35 9.41 8.17 -11.81
C GLU A 35 10.67 7.33 -12.11
N ASP A 36 11.63 7.25 -11.17
CA ASP A 36 12.84 6.42 -11.28
C ASP A 36 12.73 5.23 -10.32
N PRO A 37 12.40 4.00 -10.81
CA PRO A 37 12.21 2.84 -9.94
C PRO A 37 13.42 2.52 -9.06
N GLU A 38 14.64 2.65 -9.58
CA GLU A 38 15.84 2.34 -8.80
C GLU A 38 16.08 3.36 -7.69
N ARG A 39 15.80 4.62 -7.95
CA ARG A 39 15.86 5.69 -6.97
C ARG A 39 14.74 5.54 -5.93
N TYR A 40 13.53 5.20 -6.39
CA TYR A 40 12.36 4.97 -5.53
C TYR A 40 12.64 3.89 -4.49
N TYR A 41 13.02 2.68 -4.90
CA TYR A 41 13.27 1.59 -3.96
C TYR A 41 14.50 1.84 -3.07
N ARG A 42 15.51 2.54 -3.55
CA ARG A 42 16.63 2.95 -2.72
C ARG A 42 16.19 3.92 -1.63
N THR A 43 15.32 4.88 -1.98
CA THR A 43 14.76 5.84 -1.02
C THR A 43 13.89 5.13 -0.01
N LEU A 44 12.96 4.25 -0.44
CA LEU A 44 12.15 3.42 0.47
C LEU A 44 13.02 2.63 1.45
N GLY A 45 14.09 2.01 0.96
CA GLY A 45 15.02 1.23 1.79
C GLY A 45 15.74 2.05 2.85
N SER A 46 15.86 3.36 2.69
CA SER A 46 16.48 4.29 3.65
C SER A 46 15.50 4.94 4.62
N MET A 47 14.20 4.77 4.40
CA MET A 47 13.16 5.37 5.25
C MET A 47 13.06 4.69 6.61
N PRO A 48 12.59 5.43 7.65
CA PRO A 48 12.09 4.84 8.88
C PRO A 48 11.03 3.77 8.60
N PRO A 49 11.02 2.64 9.35
CA PRO A 49 10.14 1.50 9.03
C PRO A 49 8.66 1.86 8.92
N GLY A 50 8.16 2.77 9.79
CA GLY A 50 6.78 3.22 9.75
C GLY A 50 6.46 4.02 8.48
N LEU A 51 7.30 4.98 8.11
CA LEU A 51 7.11 5.75 6.87
C LEU A 51 7.23 4.88 5.62
N ARG A 52 8.18 3.92 5.61
CA ARG A 52 8.29 2.95 4.52
C ARG A 52 7.01 2.10 4.39
N ALA A 53 6.46 1.64 5.51
CA ALA A 53 5.22 0.87 5.52
C ALA A 53 4.04 1.69 4.98
N MET A 54 3.93 2.97 5.38
CA MET A 54 2.91 3.89 4.89
C MET A 54 3.03 4.11 3.38
N ALA A 55 4.24 4.35 2.88
CA ALA A 55 4.49 4.47 1.44
C ALA A 55 4.12 3.19 0.69
N GLY A 56 4.45 2.02 1.24
CA GLY A 56 4.20 0.71 0.63
C GLY A 56 2.72 0.40 0.41
N ILE A 57 1.82 0.88 1.28
CA ILE A 57 0.38 0.62 1.12
C ILE A 57 -0.37 1.71 0.34
N TYR A 58 0.25 2.83 0.02
CA TYR A 58 -0.43 3.96 -0.59
C TYR A 58 -1.14 3.60 -1.91
N PHE A 59 -0.43 2.97 -2.85
CA PHE A 59 -1.01 2.55 -4.12
C PHE A 59 -2.02 1.41 -3.98
N PHE A 60 -1.88 0.60 -2.96
CA PHE A 60 -2.86 -0.43 -2.65
C PHE A 60 -4.19 0.19 -2.20
N ASP A 61 -4.17 1.16 -1.30
CA ASP A 61 -5.36 1.91 -0.88
C ASP A 61 -6.04 2.60 -2.06
N VAL A 62 -5.26 3.29 -2.92
CA VAL A 62 -5.79 3.90 -4.15
C VAL A 62 -6.47 2.85 -5.05
N SER A 63 -5.86 1.68 -5.25
CA SER A 63 -6.46 0.62 -6.05
C SER A 63 -7.76 0.13 -5.43
N MET A 64 -7.80 -0.10 -4.12
CA MET A 64 -9.01 -0.57 -3.43
C MET A 64 -10.14 0.47 -3.39
N THR A 65 -9.82 1.75 -3.55
CA THR A 65 -10.83 2.82 -3.67
C THR A 65 -11.49 2.85 -5.06
N MET A 66 -10.76 2.43 -6.10
CA MET A 66 -11.19 2.53 -7.50
C MET A 66 -11.65 1.19 -8.07
N ASP A 67 -11.05 0.08 -7.62
CA ASP A 67 -11.17 -1.25 -8.21
C ASP A 67 -11.18 -2.34 -7.14
N SER A 68 -10.64 -3.51 -7.46
CA SER A 68 -10.59 -4.70 -6.61
C SER A 68 -9.15 -5.17 -6.37
N LEU A 69 -9.02 -6.10 -5.42
CA LEU A 69 -7.74 -6.74 -5.11
C LEU A 69 -7.11 -7.43 -6.33
N ALA A 70 -7.92 -8.09 -7.18
CA ALA A 70 -7.41 -8.71 -8.40
C ALA A 70 -6.91 -7.66 -9.42
N TRP A 71 -7.62 -6.54 -9.56
CA TRP A 71 -7.23 -5.44 -10.43
C TRP A 71 -5.96 -4.72 -9.98
N HIS A 72 -5.71 -4.64 -8.68
CA HIS A 72 -4.48 -4.06 -8.15
C HIS A 72 -3.24 -4.67 -8.82
N PHE A 73 -3.20 -5.99 -8.97
CA PHE A 73 -2.07 -6.69 -9.56
C PHE A 73 -1.94 -6.50 -11.08
N GLY A 74 -2.95 -5.98 -11.76
CA GLY A 74 -2.84 -5.54 -13.15
C GLY A 74 -1.89 -4.34 -13.30
N ASN A 75 -1.90 -3.45 -12.33
CA ASN A 75 -1.13 -2.21 -12.33
C ASN A 75 0.15 -2.30 -11.48
N GLN A 76 0.14 -3.11 -10.42
CA GLN A 76 1.20 -3.21 -9.40
C GLN A 76 1.66 -4.68 -9.29
N ASN A 77 2.39 -5.16 -10.32
CA ASN A 77 2.84 -6.54 -10.41
C ASN A 77 4.38 -6.72 -10.37
N ASP A 78 5.15 -5.64 -10.14
CA ASP A 78 6.58 -5.77 -9.83
C ASP A 78 6.72 -6.49 -8.47
N PRO A 79 7.51 -7.57 -8.37
CA PRO A 79 7.74 -8.27 -7.10
C PRO A 79 8.23 -7.37 -5.96
N ARG A 80 8.89 -6.26 -6.27
CA ARG A 80 9.34 -5.28 -5.27
C ARG A 80 8.16 -4.51 -4.70
N ASP A 81 7.24 -4.02 -5.55
CA ASP A 81 6.02 -3.34 -5.10
C ASP A 81 5.15 -4.26 -4.27
N VAL A 82 4.96 -5.49 -4.72
CA VAL A 82 4.24 -6.53 -3.97
C VAL A 82 4.89 -6.77 -2.61
N GLY A 83 6.22 -6.84 -2.55
CA GLY A 83 6.97 -7.01 -1.32
C GLY A 83 6.81 -5.84 -0.36
N GLU A 84 6.89 -4.59 -0.86
CA GLU A 84 6.69 -3.38 -0.06
C GLU A 84 5.25 -3.27 0.47
N THR A 85 4.26 -3.53 -0.38
CA THR A 85 2.84 -3.51 0.03
C THR A 85 2.56 -4.56 1.10
N LEU A 86 3.00 -5.80 0.91
CA LEU A 86 2.79 -6.88 1.87
C LEU A 86 3.48 -6.60 3.21
N SER A 87 4.70 -6.09 3.17
CA SER A 87 5.46 -5.68 4.35
C SER A 87 4.78 -4.51 5.07
N GLY A 88 4.30 -3.51 4.32
CA GLY A 88 3.59 -2.36 4.85
C GLY A 88 2.28 -2.73 5.54
N LEU A 89 1.46 -3.57 4.91
CA LEU A 89 0.21 -4.07 5.51
C LEU A 89 0.46 -4.78 6.85
N ARG A 90 1.50 -5.60 6.92
CA ARG A 90 1.88 -6.31 8.16
C ARG A 90 2.39 -5.38 9.23
N GLU A 91 3.26 -4.45 8.88
CA GLU A 91 3.83 -3.46 9.80
C GLU A 91 2.76 -2.56 10.42
N LEU A 92 1.78 -2.11 9.60
CA LEU A 92 0.68 -1.26 10.05
C LEU A 92 -0.44 -2.04 10.77
N GLY A 93 -0.29 -3.35 10.96
CA GLY A 93 -1.24 -4.21 11.67
C GLY A 93 -2.46 -4.63 10.85
N LEU A 94 -2.45 -4.43 9.53
CA LEU A 94 -3.50 -4.87 8.61
C LEU A 94 -3.28 -6.34 8.19
N THR A 95 -3.07 -7.22 9.17
CA THR A 95 -2.59 -8.60 8.95
C THR A 95 -3.58 -9.48 8.20
N GLU A 96 -4.88 -9.27 8.38
CA GLU A 96 -5.92 -9.99 7.65
C GLU A 96 -5.88 -9.64 6.16
N ILE A 97 -5.84 -8.34 5.85
CA ILE A 97 -5.71 -7.83 4.47
C ILE A 97 -4.39 -8.30 3.85
N ALA A 98 -3.30 -8.29 4.62
CA ALA A 98 -2.02 -8.85 4.17
C ALA A 98 -2.14 -10.34 3.78
N GLY A 99 -2.98 -11.10 4.50
CA GLY A 99 -3.28 -12.49 4.17
C GLY A 99 -4.01 -12.65 2.84
N TYR A 100 -5.02 -11.82 2.57
CA TYR A 100 -5.75 -11.80 1.29
C TYR A 100 -4.84 -11.39 0.14
N PHE A 101 -4.07 -10.33 0.32
CA PHE A 101 -3.09 -9.85 -0.64
C PHE A 101 -2.06 -10.94 -1.01
N GLU A 102 -1.47 -11.61 -0.03
CA GLU A 102 -0.49 -12.68 -0.24
C GLU A 102 -1.11 -13.89 -0.97
N GLN A 103 -2.33 -14.28 -0.62
CA GLN A 103 -3.02 -15.40 -1.26
C GLN A 103 -3.34 -15.08 -2.72
N THR A 104 -3.80 -13.86 -3.04
CA THR A 104 -4.05 -13.43 -4.41
C THR A 104 -2.75 -13.43 -5.22
N TRP A 105 -1.66 -12.90 -4.67
CA TRP A 105 -0.36 -12.92 -5.34
C TRP A 105 0.13 -14.33 -5.64
N LYS A 106 -0.03 -15.27 -4.69
CA LYS A 106 0.29 -16.69 -4.90
C LYS A 106 -0.56 -17.34 -5.98
N PHE A 107 -1.86 -17.02 -6.01
CA PHE A 107 -2.76 -17.50 -7.08
C PHE A 107 -2.30 -17.01 -8.46
N LEU A 108 -1.86 -15.76 -8.55
CA LEU A 108 -1.41 -15.13 -9.79
C LEU A 108 0.02 -15.54 -10.20
N GLU A 109 0.74 -16.32 -9.40
CA GLU A 109 2.11 -16.73 -9.71
C GLU A 109 2.28 -17.41 -11.09
N PRO A 110 1.40 -18.33 -11.53
CA PRO A 110 1.48 -18.93 -12.86
C PRO A 110 1.22 -17.94 -14.00
N TYR A 111 0.63 -16.79 -13.73
CA TYR A 111 0.17 -15.80 -14.69
C TYR A 111 1.04 -14.53 -14.74
N ARG A 112 2.18 -14.51 -14.04
CA ARG A 112 3.05 -13.33 -13.93
C ARG A 112 3.54 -12.79 -15.27
N ASP A 113 3.81 -13.67 -16.23
CA ASP A 113 4.27 -13.24 -17.55
C ASP A 113 3.16 -12.52 -18.32
N ALA A 114 1.90 -13.00 -18.23
CA ALA A 114 0.75 -12.33 -18.82
C ALA A 114 0.51 -10.95 -18.16
N LEU A 115 0.56 -10.87 -16.84
CA LEU A 115 0.44 -9.60 -16.09
C LEU A 115 1.52 -8.59 -16.51
N ARG A 116 2.76 -9.05 -16.63
CA ARG A 116 3.91 -8.18 -16.95
C ARG A 116 3.90 -7.71 -18.41
N SER A 117 3.48 -8.58 -19.33
CA SER A 117 3.43 -8.27 -20.77
C SER A 117 2.15 -7.56 -21.19
N GLY A 118 1.07 -7.66 -20.41
CA GLY A 118 -0.28 -7.23 -20.81
C GLY A 118 -0.89 -8.12 -21.89
N ASP A 119 -0.34 -9.33 -22.13
CA ASP A 119 -0.89 -10.27 -23.09
C ASP A 119 -1.86 -11.24 -22.40
N PHE A 120 -3.13 -10.95 -22.55
CA PHE A 120 -4.24 -11.73 -21.98
C PHE A 120 -4.91 -12.65 -23.03
N GLY A 121 -4.18 -13.03 -24.09
CA GLY A 121 -4.70 -13.91 -25.14
C GLY A 121 -5.81 -13.26 -25.97
N GLY A 122 -5.75 -11.95 -26.17
CA GLY A 122 -6.73 -11.18 -26.94
C GLY A 122 -8.02 -10.84 -26.17
N LYS A 123 -8.06 -11.04 -24.86
CA LYS A 123 -9.16 -10.64 -23.97
C LYS A 123 -8.89 -9.31 -23.31
N GLU A 124 -9.97 -8.63 -22.90
CA GLU A 124 -9.86 -7.51 -21.95
C GLU A 124 -9.40 -8.03 -20.57
N PHE A 125 -8.69 -7.21 -19.84
CA PHE A 125 -8.10 -7.62 -18.55
C PHE A 125 -9.14 -8.16 -17.55
N GLY A 126 -10.29 -7.48 -17.41
CA GLY A 126 -11.37 -7.94 -16.53
C GLY A 126 -11.93 -9.31 -16.89
N ASP A 127 -12.17 -9.55 -18.20
CA ASP A 127 -12.65 -10.86 -18.68
C ASP A 127 -11.63 -11.96 -18.41
N TRP A 128 -10.34 -11.64 -18.57
CA TRP A 128 -9.28 -12.58 -18.29
C TRP A 128 -9.20 -12.93 -16.79
N LEU A 129 -9.39 -11.96 -15.87
CA LEU A 129 -9.43 -12.21 -14.41
C LEU A 129 -10.59 -13.15 -14.04
N VAL A 130 -11.75 -13.00 -14.69
CA VAL A 130 -12.89 -13.92 -14.54
C VAL A 130 -12.53 -15.32 -15.00
N ASP A 131 -11.94 -15.44 -16.20
CA ASP A 131 -11.62 -16.74 -16.82
C ASP A 131 -10.58 -17.54 -16.04
N ILE A 132 -9.57 -16.89 -15.47
CA ILE A 132 -8.59 -17.57 -14.60
C ILE A 132 -9.14 -17.85 -13.19
N GLY A 133 -10.32 -17.32 -12.85
CA GLY A 133 -11.01 -17.56 -11.59
C GLY A 133 -10.50 -16.75 -10.39
N VAL A 134 -9.58 -15.79 -10.60
CA VAL A 134 -9.05 -14.99 -9.49
C VAL A 134 -10.12 -14.04 -8.93
N GLN A 135 -10.99 -13.50 -9.76
CA GLN A 135 -12.05 -12.62 -9.30
C GLN A 135 -13.00 -13.34 -8.32
N ALA A 136 -13.43 -14.55 -8.63
CA ALA A 136 -14.25 -15.33 -7.71
C ALA A 136 -13.55 -15.68 -6.38
N LEU A 137 -12.20 -15.73 -6.40
CA LEU A 137 -11.40 -15.89 -5.18
C LEU A 137 -11.39 -14.60 -4.33
N THR A 138 -11.30 -13.43 -4.98
CA THR A 138 -11.10 -12.15 -4.29
C THR A 138 -12.38 -11.45 -3.90
N ASP A 139 -13.50 -11.65 -4.63
CA ASP A 139 -14.79 -10.98 -4.36
C ASP A 139 -15.19 -10.94 -2.87
N PRO A 140 -15.12 -12.04 -2.08
CA PRO A 140 -15.45 -12.00 -0.67
C PRO A 140 -14.46 -11.16 0.17
N TRP A 141 -13.22 -11.03 -0.28
CA TRP A 141 -12.19 -10.24 0.40
C TRP A 141 -12.30 -8.76 0.06
N ASP A 142 -12.68 -8.45 -1.18
CA ASP A 142 -12.96 -7.09 -1.62
C ASP A 142 -14.05 -6.46 -0.75
N ASP A 143 -15.15 -7.17 -0.50
CA ASP A 143 -16.23 -6.72 0.38
C ASP A 143 -15.70 -6.39 1.79
N ILE A 144 -14.85 -7.23 2.36
CA ILE A 144 -14.25 -7.01 3.69
C ILE A 144 -13.32 -5.79 3.69
N ILE A 145 -12.50 -5.63 2.65
CA ILE A 145 -11.56 -4.52 2.54
C ILE A 145 -12.34 -3.21 2.36
N TRP A 146 -13.34 -3.19 1.48
CA TRP A 146 -14.20 -2.01 1.25
C TRP A 146 -14.97 -1.62 2.50
N GLN A 147 -15.59 -2.57 3.19
CA GLN A 147 -16.29 -2.29 4.46
C GLN A 147 -15.32 -1.64 5.46
N ARG A 148 -14.12 -2.18 5.62
CA ARG A 148 -13.11 -1.63 6.55
C ARG A 148 -12.66 -0.23 6.13
N SER A 149 -12.53 0.03 4.83
CA SER A 149 -12.19 1.34 4.28
C SER A 149 -13.31 2.36 4.55
N GLU A 150 -14.58 1.97 4.35
CA GLU A 150 -15.74 2.81 4.63
C GLU A 150 -15.89 3.15 6.12
N GLU A 151 -15.67 2.17 7.00
CA GLU A 151 -15.69 2.38 8.46
C GLU A 151 -14.62 3.38 8.92
N ALA A 152 -13.51 3.48 8.21
CA ALA A 152 -12.43 4.44 8.46
C ALA A 152 -12.68 5.84 7.87
N GLY A 153 -13.74 6.01 7.07
CA GLY A 153 -14.13 7.29 6.47
C GLY A 153 -13.19 7.74 5.35
N ASP A 154 -13.01 9.04 5.23
CA ASP A 154 -12.26 9.67 4.11
C ASP A 154 -10.80 9.22 3.98
N MET A 155 -10.23 8.63 5.00
CA MET A 155 -8.84 8.15 4.98
C MET A 155 -8.69 6.71 4.45
N GLY A 156 -9.78 5.96 4.31
CA GLY A 156 -9.71 4.58 3.85
C GLY A 156 -8.77 3.71 4.71
N LEU A 157 -8.01 2.82 4.08
CA LEU A 157 -7.02 1.99 4.78
C LEU A 157 -5.87 2.82 5.38
N LEU A 158 -5.63 4.02 4.85
CA LEU A 158 -4.59 4.93 5.35
C LEU A 158 -4.91 5.48 6.75
N ALA A 159 -6.13 5.29 7.27
CA ALA A 159 -6.46 5.56 8.68
C ALA A 159 -5.57 4.75 9.65
N SER A 160 -4.94 3.68 9.17
CA SER A 160 -3.93 2.93 9.94
C SER A 160 -2.65 3.73 10.21
N TRP A 161 -2.34 4.77 9.41
CA TRP A 161 -1.12 5.58 9.55
C TRP A 161 -1.07 6.35 10.89
N PRO A 162 -2.07 7.20 11.22
CA PRO A 162 -2.05 7.92 12.49
C PRO A 162 -2.11 6.96 13.68
N VAL A 163 -2.89 5.88 13.60
CA VAL A 163 -2.96 4.86 14.65
C VAL A 163 -1.58 4.25 14.92
N TYR A 164 -0.88 3.87 13.87
CA TYR A 164 0.48 3.33 13.98
C TYR A 164 1.46 4.36 14.52
N ALA A 165 1.48 5.57 13.97
CA ALA A 165 2.40 6.62 14.34
C ALA A 165 2.24 7.05 15.81
N ARG A 166 1.01 7.14 16.33
CA ARG A 166 0.78 7.40 17.77
C ARG A 166 1.33 6.30 18.65
N LYS A 167 1.27 5.05 18.21
CA LYS A 167 1.74 3.90 18.98
C LYS A 167 3.26 3.74 18.92
N TYR A 168 3.87 4.09 17.78
CA TYR A 168 5.29 3.88 17.50
C TYR A 168 5.92 5.11 16.84
N PRO A 169 5.89 6.30 17.47
CA PRO A 169 6.35 7.54 16.85
C PRO A 169 7.83 7.49 16.44
N GLU A 170 8.67 6.80 17.22
CA GLU A 170 10.10 6.61 16.95
C GLU A 170 10.37 5.78 15.68
N ARG A 171 9.40 5.00 15.22
CA ARG A 171 9.51 4.24 13.98
C ARG A 171 9.13 5.04 12.73
N CYS A 172 8.60 6.26 12.92
CA CYS A 172 8.20 7.16 11.84
C CYS A 172 9.19 8.32 11.63
N VAL A 173 10.25 8.39 12.40
CA VAL A 173 11.28 9.46 12.32
C VAL A 173 12.66 8.87 12.00
N ALA A 174 13.50 9.66 11.32
CA ALA A 174 14.87 9.26 11.08
C ALA A 174 15.62 9.13 12.42
N ALA A 175 16.48 8.11 12.54
CA ALA A 175 17.35 7.98 13.70
C ALA A 175 18.24 9.24 13.82
N GLU A 176 18.34 9.80 15.02
CA GLU A 176 19.29 10.86 15.30
C GLU A 176 20.72 10.32 15.05
N SER A 177 21.44 11.00 14.17
CA SER A 177 22.82 10.65 13.79
C SER A 177 23.85 11.22 14.77
#